data_72a3190b3fb362253581592bf8799015
#
_entry.id   72a3190b3fb362253581592bf8799015
#
_cell.length_a   1.000
_cell.length_b   1.000
_cell.length_c   1.000
_cell.angle_alpha   90.00
_cell.angle_beta   90.00
_cell.angle_gamma   90.00
#
_symmetry.space_group_name_H-M   'P 1'
#
loop_
_entity.id
_entity.type
_entity.pdbx_description
1 polymer ?
#
loop_
_entity_poly.entity_id
_entity_poly.type
_entity_poly.pdbx_seq_one_letter_code
_entity_poly.pdbx_strand_id
1 'polypeptide(L)'
;EDIDLIIVGSASPDYPGFPSTACIIQDRLGVMNAGAMDLLAACTSFIYGLETAKNFIAAGSAHRVLVIGAETLSRIANWNDRDSVLFGDGAGAALVVANNENETSGIIDSYLRAEGAGAKHLIRKAGGSRSTFHINTAEEDLYLKMNGRQVYTFAVRALCDTIKILCERNGVSHDEIKYVVPHQAN
;
A
#
# COMPACT_ATOMS: atom_id res chain seq x y z
N GLU A 1 8.58 16.58 15.78
CA GLU A 1 9.50 17.59 15.18
C GLU A 1 10.60 16.96 14.28
N ASP A 2 10.78 15.66 14.31
CA ASP A 2 11.94 14.99 13.73
C ASP A 2 11.59 13.97 12.61
N ILE A 3 10.51 14.17 11.90
CA ILE A 3 10.19 13.34 10.71
C ILE A 3 10.79 14.02 9.49
N ASP A 4 11.55 13.25 8.68
CA ASP A 4 12.19 13.76 7.46
C ASP A 4 11.32 13.53 6.22
N LEU A 5 10.51 12.45 6.23
CA LEU A 5 9.67 12.06 5.09
C LEU A 5 8.38 11.40 5.58
N ILE A 6 7.26 11.74 4.93
CA ILE A 6 5.96 11.07 5.10
C ILE A 6 5.61 10.39 3.78
N ILE A 7 5.30 9.10 3.84
CA ILE A 7 4.81 8.30 2.71
C ILE A 7 3.43 7.79 3.04
N VAL A 8 2.43 8.16 2.25
CA VAL A 8 1.06 7.66 2.41
C VAL A 8 0.73 6.72 1.26
N GLY A 9 0.49 5.45 1.60
CA GLY A 9 0.00 4.45 0.66
C GLY A 9 -1.52 4.41 0.68
N SER A 10 -2.15 4.77 -0.43
CA SER A 10 -3.61 4.76 -0.55
C SER A 10 -4.06 4.58 -1.99
N ALA A 11 -5.15 3.82 -2.20
CA ALA A 11 -5.90 3.76 -3.46
C ALA A 11 -7.14 4.67 -3.43
N SER A 12 -7.43 5.27 -2.27
CA SER A 12 -8.57 6.16 -2.03
C SER A 12 -8.15 7.47 -1.36
N PRO A 13 -7.23 8.25 -2.00
CA PRO A 13 -6.73 9.49 -1.44
C PRO A 13 -7.86 10.53 -1.30
N ASP A 14 -7.65 11.54 -0.44
CA ASP A 14 -8.62 12.61 -0.19
C ASP A 14 -9.00 13.36 -1.48
N TYR A 15 -8.01 13.58 -2.35
CA TYR A 15 -8.19 14.28 -3.62
C TYR A 15 -7.56 13.49 -4.78
N PRO A 16 -8.14 13.52 -5.98
CA PRO A 16 -7.55 12.87 -7.15
C PRO A 16 -6.34 13.68 -7.64
N GLY A 17 -5.14 13.22 -7.25
CA GLY A 17 -3.86 13.74 -7.73
C GLY A 17 -3.23 14.83 -6.86
N PHE A 18 -3.95 15.89 -6.51
CA PHE A 18 -3.41 16.98 -5.68
C PHE A 18 -4.50 17.72 -4.90
N PRO A 19 -4.20 18.23 -3.67
CA PRO A 19 -2.94 17.99 -2.97
C PRO A 19 -2.80 16.50 -2.58
N SER A 20 -1.56 16.04 -2.34
CA SER A 20 -1.36 14.71 -1.80
C SER A 20 -1.90 14.61 -0.38
N THR A 21 -2.41 13.46 0.01
CA THR A 21 -2.85 13.18 1.37
C THR A 21 -1.67 13.32 2.35
N ALA A 22 -0.47 12.93 1.93
CA ALA A 22 0.74 13.09 2.71
C ALA A 22 1.06 14.56 3.06
N CYS A 23 0.86 15.50 2.12
CA CYS A 23 1.04 16.94 2.41
C CYS A 23 0.02 17.46 3.44
N ILE A 24 -1.22 17.00 3.37
CA ILE A 24 -2.25 17.38 4.34
C ILE A 24 -1.89 16.85 5.74
N ILE A 25 -1.39 15.62 5.82
CA ILE A 25 -0.94 15.02 7.08
C ILE A 25 0.29 15.75 7.63
N GLN A 26 1.24 16.10 6.76
CA GLN A 26 2.44 16.87 7.11
C GLN A 26 2.07 18.18 7.82
N ASP A 27 1.15 18.95 7.24
CA ASP A 27 0.66 20.20 7.83
C ASP A 27 -0.04 19.95 9.19
N ARG A 28 -0.93 18.98 9.24
CA ARG A 28 -1.66 18.64 10.49
C ARG A 28 -0.76 18.15 11.61
N LEU A 29 0.33 17.48 11.30
CA LEU A 29 1.33 17.06 12.29
C LEU A 29 2.29 18.19 12.68
N GLY A 30 2.30 19.30 11.96
CA GLY A 30 3.20 20.41 12.20
C GLY A 30 4.67 20.11 11.89
N VAL A 31 4.95 19.08 11.07
CA VAL A 31 6.32 18.67 10.71
C VAL A 31 6.77 19.35 9.42
N MET A 32 6.89 20.68 9.45
CA MET A 32 7.05 21.55 8.29
C MET A 32 8.29 21.27 7.44
N ASN A 33 9.31 20.64 8.01
CA ASN A 33 10.56 20.31 7.30
C ASN A 33 10.51 18.93 6.62
N ALA A 34 9.46 18.14 6.86
CA ALA A 34 9.33 16.83 6.26
C ALA A 34 8.94 16.91 4.79
N GLY A 35 9.59 16.09 3.95
CA GLY A 35 9.08 15.76 2.62
C GLY A 35 7.77 14.97 2.74
N ALA A 36 6.88 15.05 1.74
CA ALA A 36 5.61 14.33 1.76
C ALA A 36 5.23 13.84 0.37
N MET A 37 4.84 12.56 0.27
CA MET A 37 4.38 11.98 -0.99
C MET A 37 3.35 10.88 -0.79
N ASP A 38 2.40 10.79 -1.73
CA ASP A 38 1.50 9.64 -1.84
C ASP A 38 2.15 8.57 -2.71
N LEU A 39 1.91 7.29 -2.34
CA LEU A 39 2.38 6.13 -3.06
C LEU A 39 1.18 5.27 -3.45
N LEU A 40 1.03 5.00 -4.75
CA LEU A 40 -0.06 4.21 -5.29
C LEU A 40 0.42 2.83 -5.75
N ALA A 41 0.22 1.83 -4.91
CA ALA A 41 0.38 0.41 -5.23
C ALA A 41 -0.78 -0.43 -4.66
N ALA A 42 -1.96 0.19 -4.53
CA ALA A 42 -3.18 -0.39 -3.98
C ALA A 42 -2.91 -1.14 -2.64
N CYS A 43 -3.41 -2.36 -2.48
CA CYS A 43 -3.29 -3.15 -1.25
C CYS A 43 -1.84 -3.41 -0.79
N THR A 44 -0.86 -3.23 -1.68
CA THR A 44 0.57 -3.42 -1.35
C THR A 44 1.30 -2.11 -1.04
N SER A 45 0.60 -0.96 -1.08
CA SER A 45 1.22 0.36 -0.89
C SER A 45 2.02 0.48 0.40
N PHE A 46 1.54 -0.10 1.50
CA PHE A 46 2.26 -0.06 2.79
C PHE A 46 3.61 -0.81 2.71
N ILE A 47 3.66 -1.97 2.06
CA ILE A 47 4.91 -2.73 1.86
C ILE A 47 5.88 -1.96 0.95
N TYR A 48 5.37 -1.38 -0.15
CA TYR A 48 6.19 -0.50 -1.00
C TYR A 48 6.69 0.73 -0.23
N GLY A 49 5.86 1.30 0.64
CA GLY A 49 6.23 2.41 1.52
C GLY A 49 7.35 2.03 2.49
N LEU A 50 7.28 0.86 3.13
CA LEU A 50 8.33 0.36 4.03
C LEU A 50 9.65 0.15 3.29
N GLU A 51 9.63 -0.46 2.10
CA GLU A 51 10.85 -0.63 1.30
C GLU A 51 11.41 0.71 0.83
N THR A 52 10.55 1.64 0.42
CA THR A 52 10.97 3.00 0.05
C THR A 52 11.64 3.69 1.23
N ALA A 53 11.03 3.65 2.42
CA ALA A 53 11.57 4.23 3.65
C ALA A 53 12.95 3.63 3.99
N LYS A 54 13.07 2.30 3.95
CA LYS A 54 14.35 1.60 4.18
C LYS A 54 15.44 2.12 3.24
N ASN A 55 15.13 2.29 1.95
CA ASN A 55 16.10 2.75 0.96
C ASN A 55 16.49 4.23 1.15
N PHE A 56 15.55 5.12 1.52
CA PHE A 56 15.88 6.51 1.86
C PHE A 56 16.80 6.59 3.06
N ILE A 57 16.57 5.77 4.08
CA ILE A 57 17.41 5.72 5.29
C ILE A 57 18.78 5.13 4.96
N ALA A 58 18.83 4.02 4.23
CA ALA A 58 20.09 3.38 3.83
C ALA A 58 20.96 4.29 2.95
N ALA A 59 20.36 5.13 2.12
CA ALA A 59 21.03 6.13 1.31
C ALA A 59 21.48 7.39 2.09
N GLY A 60 21.10 7.51 3.37
CA GLY A 60 21.36 8.70 4.19
C GLY A 60 20.54 9.94 3.80
N SER A 61 19.48 9.76 2.98
CA SER A 61 18.62 10.86 2.52
C SER A 61 17.52 11.19 3.53
N ALA A 62 17.23 10.31 4.47
CA ALA A 62 16.33 10.50 5.59
C ALA A 62 16.80 9.66 6.79
N HIS A 63 16.40 10.06 8.00
CA HIS A 63 16.68 9.32 9.22
C HIS A 63 15.42 8.76 9.87
N ARG A 64 14.28 9.45 9.68
CA ARG A 64 12.96 9.08 10.22
C ARG A 64 11.90 9.24 9.16
N VAL A 65 11.34 8.12 8.75
CA VAL A 65 10.30 8.08 7.69
C VAL A 65 9.01 7.54 8.28
N LEU A 66 7.95 8.35 8.24
CA LEU A 66 6.61 7.93 8.62
C LEU A 66 5.91 7.28 7.42
N VAL A 67 5.65 6.00 7.52
CA VAL A 67 4.90 5.24 6.49
C VAL A 67 3.49 5.01 7.00
N ILE A 68 2.51 5.41 6.20
CA ILE A 68 1.07 5.30 6.50
C ILE A 68 0.40 4.50 5.40
N GLY A 69 -0.39 3.50 5.77
CA GLY A 69 -1.38 2.88 4.89
C GLY A 69 -2.77 3.33 5.33
N ALA A 70 -3.57 3.88 4.42
CA ALA A 70 -4.90 4.36 4.76
C ALA A 70 -5.84 4.17 3.57
N GLU A 71 -7.03 3.64 3.86
CA GLU A 71 -8.05 3.40 2.83
C GLU A 71 -9.44 3.80 3.33
N THR A 72 -10.23 4.37 2.41
CA THR A 72 -11.67 4.61 2.56
C THR A 72 -12.41 3.92 1.42
N LEU A 73 -12.25 2.60 1.31
CA LEU A 73 -12.81 1.80 0.20
C LEU A 73 -14.33 1.76 0.23
N SER A 74 -14.95 2.01 1.38
CA SER A 74 -16.40 2.17 1.51
C SER A 74 -16.99 3.20 0.54
N ARG A 75 -16.21 4.22 0.15
CA ARG A 75 -16.62 5.28 -0.76
C ARG A 75 -16.65 4.87 -2.23
N ILE A 76 -15.95 3.80 -2.58
CA ILE A 76 -15.85 3.30 -3.95
C ILE A 76 -16.36 1.86 -4.10
N ALA A 77 -16.85 1.26 -3.02
CA ALA A 77 -17.53 -0.03 -3.04
C ALA A 77 -18.96 0.13 -3.57
N ASN A 78 -19.41 -0.81 -4.39
CA ASN A 78 -20.82 -0.89 -4.80
C ASN A 78 -21.62 -1.65 -3.74
N TRP A 79 -22.34 -0.96 -2.89
CA TRP A 79 -23.12 -1.55 -1.79
C TRP A 79 -24.28 -2.44 -2.26
N ASN A 80 -24.63 -2.42 -3.55
CA ASN A 80 -25.59 -3.36 -4.15
C ASN A 80 -24.91 -4.65 -4.62
N ASP A 81 -23.57 -4.72 -4.59
CA ASP A 81 -22.81 -5.91 -4.93
C ASP A 81 -22.46 -6.68 -3.65
N ARG A 82 -22.66 -7.99 -3.64
CA ARG A 82 -22.32 -8.86 -2.51
C ARG A 82 -20.81 -8.83 -2.17
N ASP A 83 -19.95 -8.57 -3.15
CA ASP A 83 -18.51 -8.50 -2.95
C ASP A 83 -18.07 -7.23 -2.20
N SER A 84 -18.99 -6.26 -1.99
CA SER A 84 -18.71 -5.05 -1.21
C SER A 84 -18.26 -5.34 0.22
N VAL A 85 -18.70 -6.46 0.80
CA VAL A 85 -18.31 -6.88 2.16
C VAL A 85 -16.80 -7.12 2.33
N LEU A 86 -16.07 -7.30 1.23
CA LEU A 86 -14.61 -7.47 1.23
C LEU A 86 -13.84 -6.14 1.34
N PHE A 87 -14.53 -5.01 1.18
CA PHE A 87 -13.90 -3.69 1.15
C PHE A 87 -14.33 -2.87 2.37
N GLY A 88 -13.36 -2.39 3.12
CA GLY A 88 -13.58 -1.60 4.32
C GLY A 88 -12.62 -0.41 4.42
N ASP A 89 -12.78 0.34 5.48
CA ASP A 89 -11.97 1.51 5.79
C ASP A 89 -11.01 1.17 6.94
N GLY A 90 -9.81 1.69 6.86
CA GLY A 90 -8.82 1.48 7.89
C GLY A 90 -7.55 2.26 7.64
N ALA A 91 -6.78 2.47 8.71
CA ALA A 91 -5.48 3.09 8.62
C ALA A 91 -4.51 2.50 9.65
N GLY A 92 -3.25 2.47 9.29
CA GLY A 92 -2.14 2.10 10.15
C GLY A 92 -0.88 2.84 9.77
N ALA A 93 0.03 3.02 10.71
CA ALA A 93 1.28 3.72 10.46
C ALA A 93 2.45 3.05 11.18
N ALA A 94 3.64 3.22 10.60
CA ALA A 94 4.91 2.84 11.20
C ALA A 94 5.93 3.95 11.02
N LEU A 95 6.71 4.23 12.06
CA LEU A 95 7.89 5.09 11.97
C LEU A 95 9.11 4.20 11.71
N VAL A 96 9.72 4.37 10.54
CA VAL A 96 10.94 3.64 10.15
C VAL A 96 12.13 4.51 10.47
N VAL A 97 13.10 3.94 11.20
CA VAL A 97 14.33 4.62 11.61
C VAL A 97 15.54 3.72 11.34
N ALA A 98 16.73 4.30 11.29
CA ALA A 98 17.95 3.51 11.25
C ALA A 98 18.13 2.70 12.54
N ASN A 99 18.56 1.45 12.41
CA ASN A 99 18.94 0.65 13.57
C ASN A 99 20.16 1.23 14.29
N ASN A 100 20.16 1.10 15.60
CA ASN A 100 21.39 1.33 16.39
C ASN A 100 22.34 0.14 16.21
N GLU A 101 23.64 0.35 16.46
CA GLU A 101 24.69 -0.66 16.28
C GLU A 101 24.43 -1.99 17.05
N ASN A 102 23.61 -1.95 18.10
CA ASN A 102 23.28 -3.12 18.94
C ASN A 102 21.93 -3.75 18.59
N GLU A 103 21.17 -3.22 17.63
CA GLU A 103 19.88 -3.75 17.24
C GLU A 103 20.03 -4.77 16.10
N THR A 104 19.48 -5.96 16.32
CA THR A 104 19.50 -7.07 15.34
C THR A 104 18.15 -7.25 14.65
N SER A 105 17.12 -6.49 15.04
CA SER A 105 15.78 -6.52 14.48
C SER A 105 15.56 -5.40 13.46
N GLY A 106 14.72 -5.63 12.47
CA GLY A 106 14.38 -4.62 11.47
C GLY A 106 13.85 -5.23 10.17
N ILE A 107 13.76 -4.42 9.13
CA ILE A 107 13.39 -4.87 7.79
C ILE A 107 14.62 -5.52 7.14
N ILE A 108 14.66 -6.84 7.15
CA ILE A 108 15.79 -7.61 6.61
C ILE A 108 15.80 -7.52 5.08
N ASP A 109 14.70 -7.92 4.44
CA ASP A 109 14.58 -8.00 2.99
C ASP A 109 13.14 -7.72 2.57
N SER A 110 12.94 -7.38 1.30
CA SER A 110 11.63 -7.27 0.68
C SER A 110 11.66 -7.77 -0.76
N TYR A 111 10.49 -8.22 -1.22
CA TYR A 111 10.30 -8.67 -2.59
C TYR A 111 9.09 -7.98 -3.19
N LEU A 112 9.34 -7.00 -4.06
CA LEU A 112 8.31 -6.23 -4.74
C LEU A 112 8.11 -6.79 -6.16
N ARG A 113 6.86 -7.08 -6.51
CA ARG A 113 6.48 -7.57 -7.84
C ARG A 113 5.10 -7.07 -8.23
N ALA A 114 4.87 -6.93 -9.53
CA ALA A 114 3.57 -6.60 -10.09
C ALA A 114 3.23 -7.51 -11.28
N GLU A 115 1.95 -7.82 -11.44
CA GLU A 115 1.42 -8.58 -12.59
C GLU A 115 0.36 -7.73 -13.30
N GLY A 116 0.82 -6.83 -14.19
CA GLY A 116 -0.04 -5.87 -14.90
C GLY A 116 -1.10 -6.53 -15.80
N ALA A 117 -0.89 -7.77 -16.25
CA ALA A 117 -1.88 -8.54 -17.01
C ALA A 117 -3.19 -8.77 -16.22
N GLY A 118 -3.11 -8.77 -14.89
CA GLY A 118 -4.24 -8.91 -13.97
C GLY A 118 -5.07 -7.64 -13.75
N ALA A 119 -4.67 -6.48 -14.26
CA ALA A 119 -5.31 -5.19 -13.99
C ALA A 119 -6.84 -5.17 -14.26
N LYS A 120 -7.29 -5.92 -15.26
CA LYS A 120 -8.73 -6.05 -15.60
C LYS A 120 -9.57 -6.79 -14.56
N HIS A 121 -8.93 -7.50 -13.61
CA HIS A 121 -9.60 -8.32 -12.61
C HIS A 121 -9.89 -7.59 -11.31
N LEU A 122 -9.26 -6.43 -11.09
CA LEU A 122 -9.54 -5.54 -9.98
C LEU A 122 -9.36 -4.10 -10.47
N ILE A 123 -10.46 -3.41 -10.76
CA ILE A 123 -10.43 -2.14 -11.47
C ILE A 123 -11.58 -1.23 -11.07
N ARG A 124 -11.31 0.05 -10.93
CA ARG A 124 -12.28 1.14 -10.98
C ARG A 124 -12.03 1.90 -12.27
N LYS A 125 -13.01 1.94 -13.18
CA LYS A 125 -12.77 2.44 -14.52
C LYS A 125 -12.79 3.97 -14.62
N ALA A 126 -13.66 4.62 -13.85
CA ALA A 126 -13.81 6.08 -13.90
C ALA A 126 -13.04 6.79 -12.78
N GLY A 127 -12.69 8.05 -13.02
CA GLY A 127 -12.00 8.92 -12.08
C GLY A 127 -10.53 9.20 -12.39
N GLY A 128 -9.95 8.50 -13.37
CA GLY A 128 -8.60 8.77 -13.86
C GLY A 128 -8.60 9.51 -15.21
N SER A 129 -7.40 9.81 -15.73
CA SER A 129 -7.25 10.52 -17.02
C SER A 129 -7.77 9.72 -18.22
N ARG A 130 -7.82 8.40 -18.13
CA ARG A 130 -8.38 7.54 -19.19
C ARG A 130 -9.89 7.66 -19.30
N SER A 131 -10.58 7.85 -18.19
CA SER A 131 -12.03 8.04 -18.09
C SER A 131 -12.31 8.97 -16.92
N THR A 132 -12.42 10.25 -17.22
CA THR A 132 -12.74 11.27 -16.23
C THR A 132 -14.22 11.17 -15.81
N PHE A 133 -14.56 11.73 -14.65
CA PHE A 133 -15.95 11.81 -14.23
C PHE A 133 -16.72 12.78 -15.14
N HIS A 134 -17.82 12.32 -15.69
CA HIS A 134 -18.76 13.10 -16.47
C HIS A 134 -20.19 12.80 -16.03
N ILE A 135 -21.13 13.67 -16.40
CA ILE A 135 -22.56 13.45 -16.15
C ILE A 135 -23.08 12.15 -16.79
N ASN A 136 -22.44 11.68 -17.85
CA ASN A 136 -22.78 10.46 -18.58
C ASN A 136 -21.89 9.26 -18.21
N THR A 137 -21.08 9.36 -17.14
CA THR A 137 -20.31 8.21 -16.66
C THR A 137 -21.29 7.12 -16.21
N ALA A 138 -21.14 5.91 -16.72
CA ALA A 138 -21.95 4.79 -16.29
C ALA A 138 -21.75 4.57 -14.79
N GLU A 139 -22.87 4.46 -14.05
CA GLU A 139 -22.82 4.31 -12.59
C GLU A 139 -21.92 3.16 -12.16
N GLU A 140 -21.99 2.06 -12.87
CA GLU A 140 -21.15 0.87 -12.59
C GLU A 140 -19.65 1.10 -12.72
N ASP A 141 -19.18 2.10 -13.46
CA ASP A 141 -17.77 2.43 -13.65
C ASP A 141 -17.22 3.34 -12.53
N LEU A 142 -18.12 3.91 -11.70
CA LEU A 142 -17.76 4.68 -10.51
C LEU A 142 -17.24 3.78 -9.37
N TYR A 143 -17.58 2.51 -9.40
CA TYR A 143 -17.29 1.56 -8.34
C TYR A 143 -16.15 0.61 -8.68
N LEU A 144 -15.54 0.10 -7.63
CA LEU A 144 -14.54 -0.96 -7.73
C LEU A 144 -15.20 -2.26 -8.21
N LYS A 145 -14.66 -2.85 -9.26
CA LYS A 145 -15.08 -4.15 -9.81
C LYS A 145 -13.99 -5.18 -9.59
N MET A 146 -14.36 -6.36 -9.09
CA MET A 146 -13.45 -7.45 -8.81
C MET A 146 -13.92 -8.76 -9.44
N ASN A 147 -13.00 -9.48 -10.08
CA ASN A 147 -13.17 -10.89 -10.39
C ASN A 147 -12.54 -11.70 -9.25
N GLY A 148 -13.31 -11.98 -8.20
CA GLY A 148 -12.84 -12.59 -6.97
C GLY A 148 -12.07 -13.89 -7.18
N ARG A 149 -12.53 -14.77 -8.11
CA ARG A 149 -11.84 -16.03 -8.40
C ARG A 149 -10.44 -15.82 -8.96
N GLN A 150 -10.27 -14.88 -9.90
CA GLN A 150 -8.97 -14.60 -10.51
C GLN A 150 -8.02 -13.94 -9.51
N VAL A 151 -8.54 -12.96 -8.73
CA VAL A 151 -7.78 -12.28 -7.69
C VAL A 151 -7.34 -13.27 -6.61
N TYR A 152 -8.22 -14.14 -6.13
CA TYR A 152 -7.90 -15.16 -5.13
C TYR A 152 -6.80 -16.13 -5.61
N THR A 153 -6.97 -16.69 -6.84
CA THR A 153 -5.98 -17.62 -7.40
C THR A 153 -4.60 -16.97 -7.54
N PHE A 154 -4.58 -15.71 -7.99
CA PHE A 154 -3.35 -14.93 -8.07
C PHE A 154 -2.74 -14.71 -6.68
N ALA A 155 -3.54 -14.25 -5.70
CA ALA A 155 -3.07 -13.90 -4.37
C ALA A 155 -2.43 -15.10 -3.64
N VAL A 156 -3.08 -16.26 -3.67
CA VAL A 156 -2.54 -17.48 -3.05
C VAL A 156 -1.19 -17.86 -3.66
N ARG A 157 -1.08 -17.90 -4.99
CA ARG A 157 0.17 -18.17 -5.68
C ARG A 157 1.25 -17.15 -5.32
N ALA A 158 0.94 -15.87 -5.42
CA ALA A 158 1.89 -14.78 -5.20
C ALA A 158 2.42 -14.77 -3.76
N LEU A 159 1.56 -15.00 -2.76
CA LEU A 159 1.98 -15.08 -1.35
C LEU A 159 2.92 -16.27 -1.10
N CYS A 160 2.56 -17.47 -1.60
CA CYS A 160 3.41 -18.66 -1.45
C CYS A 160 4.78 -18.47 -2.13
N ASP A 161 4.79 -17.96 -3.37
CA ASP A 161 6.03 -17.70 -4.10
C ASP A 161 6.91 -16.65 -3.39
N THR A 162 6.29 -15.59 -2.86
CA THR A 162 7.01 -14.52 -2.14
C THR A 162 7.68 -15.05 -0.87
N ILE A 163 6.96 -15.84 -0.06
CA ILE A 163 7.54 -16.44 1.16
C ILE A 163 8.73 -17.32 0.79
N LYS A 164 8.57 -18.19 -0.21
CA LYS A 164 9.65 -19.07 -0.68
C LYS A 164 10.89 -18.28 -1.12
N ILE A 165 10.70 -17.27 -1.97
CA ILE A 165 11.79 -16.43 -2.50
C ILE A 165 12.52 -15.71 -1.36
N LEU A 166 11.79 -15.12 -0.41
CA LEU A 166 12.41 -14.41 0.72
C LEU A 166 13.18 -15.36 1.63
N CYS A 167 12.62 -16.54 1.92
CA CYS A 167 13.32 -17.57 2.69
C CYS A 167 14.62 -18.02 2.00
N GLU A 168 14.55 -18.36 0.71
CA GLU A 168 15.73 -18.79 -0.06
C GLU A 168 16.80 -17.70 -0.14
N ARG A 169 16.41 -16.43 -0.37
CA ARG A 169 17.35 -15.31 -0.46
C ARG A 169 18.10 -15.04 0.84
N ASN A 170 17.45 -15.28 1.96
CA ASN A 170 17.98 -14.94 3.28
C ASN A 170 18.49 -16.17 4.05
N GLY A 171 18.44 -17.36 3.45
CA GLY A 171 18.88 -18.59 4.12
C GLY A 171 18.03 -18.97 5.35
N VAL A 172 16.75 -18.55 5.37
CA VAL A 172 15.81 -18.81 6.47
C VAL A 172 14.96 -20.02 6.14
N SER A 173 14.89 -20.97 7.06
CA SER A 173 13.97 -22.12 6.98
C SER A 173 12.54 -21.69 7.28
N HIS A 174 11.54 -22.35 6.69
CA HIS A 174 10.14 -22.09 7.00
C HIS A 174 9.81 -22.28 8.49
N ASP A 175 10.50 -23.20 9.17
CA ASP A 175 10.31 -23.51 10.60
C ASP A 175 10.83 -22.39 11.52
N GLU A 176 11.65 -21.49 10.99
CA GLU A 176 12.15 -20.31 11.72
C GLU A 176 11.19 -19.12 11.64
N ILE A 177 10.17 -19.18 10.76
CA ILE A 177 9.16 -18.14 10.64
C ILE A 177 8.19 -18.26 11.81
N LYS A 178 8.22 -17.27 12.70
CA LYS A 178 7.31 -17.25 13.86
C LYS A 178 5.89 -16.83 13.48
N TYR A 179 5.73 -15.88 12.58
CA TYR A 179 4.44 -15.37 12.15
C TYR A 179 4.46 -15.00 10.65
N VAL A 180 3.33 -15.25 9.99
CA VAL A 180 3.02 -14.72 8.68
C VAL A 180 1.80 -13.82 8.83
N VAL A 181 1.91 -12.56 8.38
CA VAL A 181 0.84 -11.57 8.45
C VAL A 181 0.44 -11.19 7.03
N PRO A 182 -0.45 -11.97 6.39
CA PRO A 182 -0.88 -11.69 5.02
C PRO A 182 -1.92 -10.58 4.98
N HIS A 183 -2.08 -9.96 3.81
CA HIS A 183 -3.26 -9.15 3.53
C HIS A 183 -4.51 -10.02 3.55
N GLN A 184 -5.51 -9.63 4.32
CA GLN A 184 -6.76 -10.38 4.51
C GLN A 184 -7.88 -9.77 3.65
N ALA A 185 -7.89 -10.11 2.35
CA ALA A 185 -8.91 -9.65 1.41
C ALA A 185 -10.07 -10.64 1.23
N ASN A 186 -10.08 -11.75 1.97
CA ASN A 186 -11.11 -12.80 1.87
C ASN A 186 -11.23 -13.57 3.18
#